data_772f234e4d39b42441f28a80967430fb
#
_entry.id   772f234e4d39b42441f28a80967430fb
#
_cell.length_a   1.000
_cell.length_b   1.000
_cell.length_c   1.000
_cell.angle_alpha   90.00
_cell.angle_beta   90.00
_cell.angle_gamma   90.00
#
_symmetry.space_group_name_H-M   'P 1'
#
loop_
_entity.id
_entity.type
_entity.pdbx_description
1 polymer ?
#
loop_
_entity_poly.entity_id
_entity_poly.type
_entity_poly.pdbx_seq_one_letter_code
_entity_poly.pdbx_strand_id
1 'polypeptide(L)'
;MADAKLHTIKLPYPDKGDRNVWVYVPSHSDGEKLPVVYMTDGQDLFDDNSTPHGSWEVVKAVENEQKSGVGNAVIVGIDNGNAWRDSELTPKSIGEVQHLEMLCEDFKPEGEIFDNFLMNTVIPYVENNFPVCTDRQNVAVCGSSSGGLMSFFSAFEHPEKFGYAGVFSPAFLCYTGEDWAKYLSTKIVENMPYLYIYTGNGDELEEMIFESTEMLYELLEESFYPYDRMNEVILFENAHNEKSWREIFPDFLHTFLSRL
;
A
#
# COMPACT_ATOMS: atom_id res chain seq x y z
N MET A 1 10.80 24.51 14.75
CA MET A 1 10.36 23.08 14.63
C MET A 1 8.83 23.05 14.71
N ALA A 2 8.19 22.39 13.76
CA ALA A 2 6.76 22.14 13.79
C ALA A 2 6.47 20.86 14.60
N ASP A 3 5.41 20.88 15.40
CA ASP A 3 4.99 19.73 16.20
C ASP A 3 4.30 18.68 15.32
N ALA A 4 4.37 17.42 15.75
CA ALA A 4 3.66 16.32 15.07
C ALA A 4 2.14 16.52 15.11
N LYS A 5 1.46 16.22 14.00
CA LYS A 5 0.01 16.42 13.91
C LYS A 5 -0.67 15.45 12.95
N LEU A 6 -1.80 14.91 13.38
CA LEU A 6 -2.73 14.18 12.51
C LEU A 6 -3.82 15.12 12.00
N HIS A 7 -3.95 15.21 10.70
CA HIS A 7 -4.99 15.97 10.00
C HIS A 7 -6.02 15.01 9.41
N THR A 8 -7.28 15.40 9.43
CA THR A 8 -8.35 14.70 8.71
C THR A 8 -8.95 15.66 7.69
N ILE A 9 -8.95 15.25 6.43
CA ILE A 9 -9.50 16.00 5.31
C ILE A 9 -10.55 15.16 4.61
N LYS A 10 -11.41 15.80 3.81
CA LYS A 10 -12.39 15.14 2.97
C LYS A 10 -12.16 15.52 1.52
N LEU A 11 -12.05 14.54 0.67
CA LEU A 11 -11.85 14.72 -0.76
C LEU A 11 -12.96 14.02 -1.55
N PRO A 12 -13.45 14.62 -2.64
CA PRO A 12 -14.54 14.05 -3.43
C PRO A 12 -14.08 12.78 -4.13
N TYR A 13 -14.73 11.66 -3.81
CA TYR A 13 -14.52 10.39 -4.50
C TYR A 13 -15.58 10.22 -5.60
N PRO A 14 -15.24 9.74 -6.80
CA PRO A 14 -16.17 9.64 -7.90
C PRO A 14 -17.44 8.83 -7.55
N ASP A 15 -18.60 9.43 -7.76
CA ASP A 15 -19.95 8.85 -7.60
C ASP A 15 -20.31 8.28 -6.22
N LYS A 16 -19.39 8.34 -5.21
CA LYS A 16 -19.60 7.77 -3.88
C LYS A 16 -19.43 8.80 -2.74
N GLY A 17 -19.49 10.09 -3.05
CA GLY A 17 -19.39 11.18 -2.06
C GLY A 17 -17.98 11.47 -1.60
N ASP A 18 -17.83 12.09 -0.44
CA ASP A 18 -16.52 12.45 0.09
C ASP A 18 -15.86 11.26 0.78
N ARG A 19 -14.55 11.14 0.57
CA ARG A 19 -13.68 10.17 1.22
C ARG A 19 -12.82 10.86 2.27
N ASN A 20 -12.72 10.29 3.47
CA ASN A 20 -11.78 10.77 4.46
C ASN A 20 -10.35 10.43 4.04
N VAL A 21 -9.44 11.36 4.29
CA VAL A 21 -8.00 11.14 4.14
C VAL A 21 -7.33 11.67 5.40
N TRP A 22 -6.58 10.82 6.08
CA TRP A 22 -5.79 11.19 7.26
C TRP A 22 -4.36 11.48 6.83
N VAL A 23 -3.79 12.56 7.32
CA VAL A 23 -2.40 12.93 7.03
C VAL A 23 -1.68 13.14 8.35
N TYR A 24 -0.85 12.19 8.72
CA TYR A 24 0.06 12.32 9.85
C TYR A 24 1.35 12.97 9.39
N VAL A 25 1.62 14.16 9.89
CA VAL A 25 2.87 14.90 9.68
C VAL A 25 3.68 14.80 10.98
N PRO A 26 4.84 14.12 11.00
CA PRO A 26 5.68 14.07 12.18
C PRO A 26 6.33 15.41 12.47
N SER A 27 6.92 15.55 13.67
CA SER A 27 7.70 16.75 14.00
C SER A 27 8.88 16.90 13.04
N HIS A 28 9.09 18.12 12.53
CA HIS A 28 10.09 18.40 11.51
C HIS A 28 10.64 19.83 11.62
N SER A 29 11.74 20.14 10.96
CA SER A 29 12.31 21.48 10.90
C SER A 29 11.49 22.39 9.99
N ASP A 30 11.52 23.70 10.26
CA ASP A 30 10.82 24.66 9.42
C ASP A 30 11.37 24.63 7.98
N GLY A 31 10.47 24.44 6.99
CA GLY A 31 10.82 24.34 5.58
C GLY A 31 11.36 22.98 5.12
N GLU A 32 11.50 22.02 6.02
CA GLU A 32 11.87 20.64 5.69
C GLU A 32 10.73 19.96 4.91
N LYS A 33 11.10 19.20 3.89
CA LYS A 33 10.21 18.32 3.13
C LYS A 33 10.52 16.88 3.49
N LEU A 34 9.47 16.07 3.70
CA LEU A 34 9.58 14.71 4.20
C LEU A 34 9.19 13.69 3.12
N PRO A 35 9.79 12.49 3.12
CA PRO A 35 9.26 11.35 2.40
C PRO A 35 7.80 11.09 2.76
N VAL A 36 7.05 10.43 1.88
CA VAL A 36 5.62 10.17 2.09
C VAL A 36 5.27 8.73 1.72
N VAL A 37 4.41 8.13 2.55
CA VAL A 37 3.79 6.83 2.29
C VAL A 37 2.28 7.02 2.16
N TYR A 38 1.73 6.72 0.99
CA TYR A 38 0.29 6.67 0.75
C TYR A 38 -0.22 5.26 1.06
N MET A 39 -1.21 5.15 1.95
CA MET A 39 -1.72 3.86 2.43
C MET A 39 -3.22 3.73 2.19
N THR A 40 -3.64 2.56 1.75
CA THR A 40 -5.05 2.17 1.72
C THR A 40 -5.58 1.92 3.14
N ASP A 41 -6.87 1.77 3.29
CA ASP A 41 -7.53 1.43 4.56
C ASP A 41 -7.16 2.39 5.70
N GLY A 42 -7.18 3.69 5.40
CA GLY A 42 -6.69 4.76 6.29
C GLY A 42 -7.34 4.78 7.67
N GLN A 43 -8.57 4.29 7.82
CA GLN A 43 -9.25 4.16 9.11
C GLN A 43 -8.56 3.18 10.06
N ASP A 44 -7.80 2.20 9.53
CA ASP A 44 -7.18 1.12 10.30
C ASP A 44 -5.74 1.45 10.72
N LEU A 45 -5.23 2.63 10.36
CA LEU A 45 -3.84 3.01 10.59
C LEU A 45 -3.59 3.69 11.94
N PHE A 46 -4.60 4.44 12.45
CA PHE A 46 -4.40 5.42 13.51
C PHE A 46 -5.22 5.18 14.78
N ASP A 47 -6.32 4.41 14.71
CA ASP A 47 -7.23 4.16 15.84
C ASP A 47 -7.24 2.67 16.19
N ASP A 48 -6.78 2.33 17.39
CA ASP A 48 -6.73 0.94 17.88
C ASP A 48 -8.12 0.32 18.08
N ASN A 49 -9.18 1.11 17.98
CA ASN A 49 -10.55 0.60 18.03
C ASN A 49 -11.19 0.39 16.65
N SER A 50 -10.47 0.65 15.57
CA SER A 50 -10.98 0.53 14.19
C SER A 50 -11.24 -0.92 13.80
N THR A 51 -10.42 -1.85 14.30
CA THR A 51 -10.57 -3.29 14.05
C THR A 51 -10.48 -4.11 15.34
N PRO A 52 -10.94 -5.36 15.33
CA PRO A 52 -10.76 -6.29 16.48
C PRO A 52 -9.30 -6.58 16.82
N HIS A 53 -8.39 -6.33 15.88
CA HIS A 53 -6.95 -6.60 16.01
C HIS A 53 -6.12 -5.35 16.31
N GLY A 54 -6.77 -4.19 16.50
CA GLY A 54 -6.14 -2.89 16.69
C GLY A 54 -5.73 -2.23 15.39
N SER A 55 -4.97 -1.15 15.46
CA SER A 55 -4.45 -0.43 14.30
C SER A 55 -3.07 -0.94 13.85
N TRP A 56 -2.58 -0.40 12.73
CA TRP A 56 -1.20 -0.61 12.27
C TRP A 56 -0.15 0.12 13.11
N GLU A 57 -0.54 0.93 14.08
CA GLU A 57 0.35 1.76 14.92
C GLU A 57 1.39 2.57 14.11
N VAL A 58 1.01 3.07 12.93
CA VAL A 58 1.94 3.74 11.99
C VAL A 58 2.63 4.95 12.60
N VAL A 59 1.96 5.69 13.50
CA VAL A 59 2.54 6.83 14.23
C VAL A 59 3.72 6.39 15.08
N LYS A 60 3.56 5.29 15.81
CA LYS A 60 4.61 4.71 16.67
C LYS A 60 5.81 4.24 15.85
N ALA A 61 5.56 3.63 14.68
CA ALA A 61 6.63 3.23 13.77
C ALA A 61 7.43 4.45 13.28
N VAL A 62 6.77 5.50 12.81
CA VAL A 62 7.44 6.75 12.38
C VAL A 62 8.23 7.40 13.51
N GLU A 63 7.65 7.50 14.71
CA GLU A 63 8.35 8.07 15.87
C GLU A 63 9.59 7.26 16.28
N ASN A 64 9.55 5.93 16.14
CA ASN A 64 10.69 5.07 16.45
C ASN A 64 11.81 5.27 15.42
N GLU A 65 11.51 5.35 14.12
CA GLU A 65 12.50 5.64 13.08
C GLU A 65 13.12 7.03 13.27
N GLN A 66 12.32 8.03 13.63
CA GLN A 66 12.82 9.36 13.95
C GLN A 66 13.75 9.36 15.19
N LYS A 67 13.40 8.64 16.24
CA LYS A 67 14.22 8.51 17.49
C LYS A 67 15.51 7.74 17.23
N SER A 68 15.51 6.76 16.33
CA SER A 68 16.71 6.01 15.95
C SER A 68 17.67 6.81 15.06
N GLY A 69 17.20 7.94 14.50
CA GLY A 69 17.99 8.79 13.62
C GLY A 69 18.05 8.31 12.16
N VAL A 70 17.25 7.32 11.78
CA VAL A 70 17.15 6.85 10.39
C VAL A 70 16.39 7.88 9.54
N GLY A 71 15.28 8.40 10.05
CA GLY A 71 14.49 9.41 9.35
C GLY A 71 13.06 9.48 9.87
N ASN A 72 12.20 10.17 9.11
CA ASN A 72 10.77 10.23 9.35
C ASN A 72 10.02 10.31 8.02
N ALA A 73 8.71 10.04 8.03
CA ALA A 73 7.86 10.13 6.85
C ALA A 73 6.47 10.65 7.21
N VAL A 74 5.86 11.36 6.27
CA VAL A 74 4.41 11.64 6.32
C VAL A 74 3.66 10.36 5.96
N ILE A 75 2.64 10.01 6.74
CA ILE A 75 1.74 8.89 6.44
C ILE A 75 0.40 9.46 6.00
N VAL A 76 -0.04 9.06 4.82
CA VAL A 76 -1.33 9.45 4.23
C VAL A 76 -2.22 8.23 4.16
N GLY A 77 -3.21 8.13 5.04
CA GLY A 77 -4.18 7.05 5.05
C GLY A 77 -5.44 7.43 4.27
N ILE A 78 -5.81 6.64 3.28
CA ILE A 78 -6.98 6.86 2.44
C ILE A 78 -8.08 5.90 2.90
N ASP A 79 -9.22 6.44 3.33
CA ASP A 79 -10.39 5.67 3.74
C ASP A 79 -10.84 4.73 2.62
N ASN A 80 -11.24 3.53 2.95
CA ASN A 80 -11.86 2.61 1.98
C ASN A 80 -13.37 2.82 1.88
N GLY A 81 -14.00 2.17 0.91
CA GLY A 81 -15.43 2.26 0.67
C GLY A 81 -16.29 1.40 1.60
N ASN A 82 -15.77 0.85 2.69
CA ASN A 82 -16.45 -0.11 3.54
C ASN A 82 -17.00 -1.30 2.73
N ALA A 83 -18.29 -1.39 2.50
CA ALA A 83 -18.91 -2.46 1.72
C ALA A 83 -18.44 -2.52 0.25
N TRP A 84 -17.86 -1.46 -0.28
CA TRP A 84 -17.28 -1.41 -1.64
C TRP A 84 -15.77 -1.58 -1.68
N ARG A 85 -15.12 -1.80 -0.52
CA ARG A 85 -13.67 -1.86 -0.40
C ARG A 85 -13.02 -2.77 -1.43
N ASP A 86 -13.48 -4.02 -1.52
CA ASP A 86 -12.86 -4.98 -2.44
C ASP A 86 -13.10 -4.59 -3.91
N SER A 87 -14.28 -4.06 -4.23
CA SER A 87 -14.56 -3.51 -5.56
C SER A 87 -13.61 -2.37 -5.91
N GLU A 88 -13.41 -1.42 -4.99
CA GLU A 88 -12.57 -0.23 -5.20
C GLU A 88 -11.07 -0.56 -5.25
N LEU A 89 -10.64 -1.64 -4.59
CA LEU A 89 -9.22 -2.00 -4.51
C LEU A 89 -8.84 -3.18 -5.42
N THR A 90 -9.73 -3.59 -6.33
CA THR A 90 -9.49 -4.67 -7.29
C THR A 90 -9.51 -4.12 -8.73
N PRO A 91 -8.33 -4.02 -9.41
CA PRO A 91 -8.23 -3.54 -10.78
C PRO A 91 -8.79 -4.56 -11.79
N LYS A 92 -9.62 -4.13 -12.73
CA LYS A 92 -10.15 -4.99 -13.80
C LYS A 92 -9.22 -5.21 -14.98
N SER A 93 -8.21 -4.35 -15.15
CA SER A 93 -7.30 -4.40 -16.31
C SER A 93 -6.25 -5.50 -16.22
N ILE A 94 -6.07 -6.13 -15.06
CA ILE A 94 -5.17 -7.27 -14.90
C ILE A 94 -5.74 -8.51 -15.57
N GLY A 95 -7.03 -8.83 -15.34
CA GLY A 95 -7.67 -10.02 -15.88
C GLY A 95 -9.11 -10.21 -15.39
N GLU A 96 -9.63 -11.40 -15.54
CA GLU A 96 -10.92 -11.80 -14.97
C GLU A 96 -10.74 -12.19 -13.51
N VAL A 97 -11.54 -11.56 -12.62
CA VAL A 97 -11.41 -11.79 -11.17
C VAL A 97 -11.88 -13.20 -10.81
N GLN A 98 -11.02 -13.91 -10.09
CA GLN A 98 -11.25 -15.24 -9.55
C GLN A 98 -11.82 -15.17 -8.12
N HIS A 99 -12.22 -16.31 -7.55
CA HIS A 99 -12.65 -16.43 -6.15
C HIS A 99 -13.79 -15.47 -5.76
N LEU A 100 -14.74 -15.25 -6.68
CA LEU A 100 -15.89 -14.35 -6.47
C LEU A 100 -16.75 -14.76 -5.26
N GLU A 101 -16.72 -16.04 -4.86
CA GLU A 101 -17.38 -16.55 -3.66
C GLU A 101 -16.86 -15.97 -2.35
N MET A 102 -15.65 -15.40 -2.36
CA MET A 102 -15.04 -14.72 -1.21
C MET A 102 -15.39 -13.23 -1.15
N LEU A 103 -16.04 -12.70 -2.19
CA LEU A 103 -16.37 -11.29 -2.36
C LEU A 103 -17.84 -11.02 -2.13
N CYS A 104 -18.24 -9.77 -1.96
CA CYS A 104 -19.64 -9.42 -1.78
C CYS A 104 -20.48 -9.68 -3.04
N GLU A 105 -21.80 -9.91 -2.86
CA GLU A 105 -22.75 -10.26 -3.95
C GLU A 105 -22.79 -9.21 -5.09
N ASP A 106 -22.61 -7.92 -4.75
CA ASP A 106 -22.61 -6.80 -5.70
C ASP A 106 -21.21 -6.40 -6.18
N PHE A 107 -20.20 -7.25 -5.98
CA PHE A 107 -18.82 -6.97 -6.33
C PHE A 107 -18.66 -6.61 -7.82
N LYS A 108 -17.87 -5.55 -8.05
CA LYS A 108 -17.44 -5.10 -9.39
C LYS A 108 -16.01 -4.56 -9.29
N PRO A 109 -15.07 -5.04 -10.11
CA PRO A 109 -13.70 -4.51 -10.06
C PRO A 109 -13.68 -3.07 -10.59
N GLU A 110 -13.30 -2.13 -9.72
CA GLU A 110 -13.27 -0.68 -9.97
C GLU A 110 -11.92 -0.05 -9.55
N GLY A 111 -10.86 -0.85 -9.41
CA GLY A 111 -9.56 -0.41 -8.90
C GLY A 111 -8.96 0.78 -9.64
N GLU A 112 -9.21 0.89 -10.96
CA GLU A 112 -8.76 2.03 -11.75
C GLU A 112 -9.43 3.36 -11.35
N ILE A 113 -10.62 3.31 -10.75
CA ILE A 113 -11.28 4.52 -10.21
C ILE A 113 -10.55 4.98 -8.95
N PHE A 114 -10.17 4.03 -8.07
CA PHE A 114 -9.38 4.33 -6.88
C PHE A 114 -7.99 4.84 -7.26
N ASP A 115 -7.31 4.19 -8.20
CA ASP A 115 -6.01 4.63 -8.70
C ASP A 115 -6.06 6.07 -9.26
N ASN A 116 -7.07 6.35 -10.07
CA ASN A 116 -7.29 7.70 -10.59
C ASN A 116 -7.56 8.73 -9.46
N PHE A 117 -8.34 8.35 -8.43
CA PHE A 117 -8.56 9.19 -7.26
C PHE A 117 -7.26 9.45 -6.49
N LEU A 118 -6.45 8.41 -6.26
CA LEU A 118 -5.14 8.55 -5.64
C LEU A 118 -4.26 9.52 -6.43
N MET A 119 -4.09 9.29 -7.72
CA MET A 119 -3.16 10.03 -8.57
C MET A 119 -3.60 11.47 -8.87
N ASN A 120 -4.89 11.70 -9.09
CA ASN A 120 -5.39 12.99 -9.60
C ASN A 120 -6.12 13.83 -8.54
N THR A 121 -6.37 13.28 -7.34
CA THR A 121 -7.04 14.02 -6.26
C THR A 121 -6.22 14.02 -4.97
N VAL A 122 -5.89 12.85 -4.43
CA VAL A 122 -5.19 12.75 -3.13
C VAL A 122 -3.77 13.28 -3.21
N ILE A 123 -2.96 12.75 -4.11
CA ILE A 123 -1.54 13.13 -4.25
C ILE A 123 -1.38 14.62 -4.52
N PRO A 124 -2.06 15.24 -5.51
CA PRO A 124 -1.94 16.67 -5.75
C PRO A 124 -2.39 17.52 -4.56
N TYR A 125 -3.42 17.09 -3.84
CA TYR A 125 -3.85 17.81 -2.64
C TYR A 125 -2.78 17.75 -1.54
N VAL A 126 -2.21 16.57 -1.27
CA VAL A 126 -1.17 16.38 -0.25
C VAL A 126 0.07 17.18 -0.60
N GLU A 127 0.56 17.11 -1.82
CA GLU A 127 1.75 17.82 -2.29
C GLU A 127 1.63 19.35 -2.21
N ASN A 128 0.42 19.87 -2.42
CA ASN A 128 0.18 21.31 -2.35
C ASN A 128 -0.05 21.85 -0.92
N ASN A 129 -0.42 21.00 0.03
CA ASN A 129 -0.87 21.45 1.36
C ASN A 129 0.02 20.94 2.51
N PHE A 130 0.91 19.99 2.27
CA PHE A 130 1.75 19.36 3.30
C PHE A 130 3.24 19.37 2.91
N PRO A 131 4.15 19.28 3.90
CA PRO A 131 5.58 19.36 3.66
C PRO A 131 6.15 18.01 3.14
N VAL A 132 5.70 17.55 1.99
CA VAL A 132 6.15 16.28 1.40
C VAL A 132 7.11 16.48 0.23
N CYS A 133 8.06 15.54 0.07
CA CYS A 133 8.85 15.40 -1.14
C CYS A 133 7.99 14.86 -2.28
N THR A 134 8.31 15.23 -3.52
CA THR A 134 7.56 14.83 -4.71
C THR A 134 8.34 13.93 -5.66
N ASP A 135 9.64 13.82 -5.46
CA ASP A 135 10.51 12.94 -6.25
C ASP A 135 10.19 11.48 -5.92
N ARG A 136 10.10 10.63 -6.95
CA ARG A 136 9.65 9.24 -6.83
C ARG A 136 10.39 8.42 -5.75
N GLN A 137 11.68 8.69 -5.55
CA GLN A 137 12.50 8.01 -4.53
C GLN A 137 12.01 8.29 -3.10
N ASN A 138 11.28 9.37 -2.88
CA ASN A 138 10.72 9.78 -1.60
C ASN A 138 9.22 9.45 -1.46
N VAL A 139 8.65 8.71 -2.41
CA VAL A 139 7.21 8.42 -2.45
C VAL A 139 7.00 6.91 -2.48
N ALA A 140 6.27 6.41 -1.48
CA ALA A 140 5.85 5.03 -1.39
C ALA A 140 4.32 4.91 -1.41
N VAL A 141 3.82 3.76 -1.89
CA VAL A 141 2.44 3.32 -1.71
C VAL A 141 2.45 2.01 -0.91
N CYS A 142 1.46 1.82 -0.02
CA CYS A 142 1.43 0.65 0.87
C CYS A 142 0.00 0.25 1.21
N GLY A 143 -0.23 -1.04 1.42
CA GLY A 143 -1.51 -1.57 1.86
C GLY A 143 -1.49 -3.07 2.05
N SER A 144 -2.60 -3.63 2.55
CA SER A 144 -2.74 -5.07 2.79
C SER A 144 -3.96 -5.68 2.09
N SER A 145 -3.89 -6.97 1.83
CA SER A 145 -5.00 -7.71 1.19
C SER A 145 -5.34 -7.13 -0.18
N SER A 146 -6.60 -6.77 -0.46
CA SER A 146 -6.97 -6.00 -1.64
C SER A 146 -6.21 -4.66 -1.73
N GLY A 147 -5.87 -4.04 -0.58
CA GLY A 147 -5.02 -2.85 -0.52
C GLY A 147 -3.55 -3.13 -0.91
N GLY A 148 -3.04 -4.33 -0.61
CA GLY A 148 -1.73 -4.79 -1.07
C GLY A 148 -1.71 -5.00 -2.58
N LEU A 149 -2.74 -5.65 -3.12
CA LEU A 149 -2.97 -5.77 -4.57
C LEU A 149 -3.01 -4.38 -5.24
N MET A 150 -3.77 -3.45 -4.66
CA MET A 150 -3.89 -2.09 -5.20
C MET A 150 -2.58 -1.30 -5.11
N SER A 151 -1.79 -1.50 -4.06
CA SER A 151 -0.48 -0.86 -3.91
C SER A 151 0.52 -1.36 -4.95
N PHE A 152 0.52 -2.67 -5.21
CA PHE A 152 1.29 -3.26 -6.30
C PHE A 152 0.86 -2.68 -7.66
N PHE A 153 -0.45 -2.68 -7.93
CA PHE A 153 -1.00 -2.15 -9.17
C PHE A 153 -0.62 -0.68 -9.40
N SER A 154 -0.88 0.21 -8.43
CA SER A 154 -0.56 1.63 -8.56
C SER A 154 0.93 1.87 -8.78
N ALA A 155 1.81 1.12 -8.11
CA ALA A 155 3.25 1.25 -8.29
C ALA A 155 3.72 0.81 -9.69
N PHE A 156 3.06 -0.19 -10.30
CA PHE A 156 3.34 -0.66 -11.66
C PHE A 156 2.72 0.22 -12.76
N GLU A 157 1.56 0.84 -12.49
CA GLU A 157 0.96 1.81 -13.41
C GLU A 157 1.71 3.15 -13.41
N HIS A 158 2.30 3.55 -12.26
CA HIS A 158 2.92 4.86 -12.08
C HIS A 158 4.37 4.75 -11.54
N PRO A 159 5.28 4.05 -12.22
CA PRO A 159 6.67 3.90 -11.78
C PRO A 159 7.44 5.22 -11.75
N GLU A 160 6.97 6.24 -12.46
CA GLU A 160 7.51 7.61 -12.40
C GLU A 160 7.13 8.34 -11.10
N LYS A 161 6.07 7.90 -10.41
CA LYS A 161 5.59 8.49 -9.16
C LYS A 161 6.03 7.72 -7.92
N PHE A 162 5.93 6.41 -7.95
CA PHE A 162 6.24 5.56 -6.82
C PHE A 162 7.62 4.91 -6.97
N GLY A 163 8.52 5.20 -6.03
CA GLY A 163 9.82 4.54 -5.93
C GLY A 163 9.77 3.24 -5.11
N TYR A 164 8.73 3.10 -4.27
CA TYR A 164 8.55 1.97 -3.34
C TYR A 164 7.09 1.53 -3.26
N ALA A 165 6.90 0.23 -3.10
CA ALA A 165 5.61 -0.37 -2.78
C ALA A 165 5.73 -1.31 -1.58
N GLY A 166 4.94 -1.07 -0.53
CA GLY A 166 4.71 -1.99 0.58
C GLY A 166 3.47 -2.84 0.28
N VAL A 167 3.68 -4.12 0.04
CA VAL A 167 2.70 -5.07 -0.47
C VAL A 167 2.50 -6.16 0.57
N PHE A 168 1.50 -5.96 1.45
CA PHE A 168 1.28 -6.81 2.61
C PHE A 168 0.15 -7.80 2.35
N SER A 169 0.42 -9.09 2.51
CA SER A 169 -0.57 -10.16 2.32
C SER A 169 -1.49 -9.91 1.13
N PRO A 170 -0.93 -9.70 -0.08
CA PRO A 170 -1.68 -9.15 -1.22
C PRO A 170 -2.66 -10.16 -1.80
N ALA A 171 -3.85 -9.68 -2.20
CA ALA A 171 -4.88 -10.49 -2.83
C ALA A 171 -4.55 -10.87 -4.29
N PHE A 172 -3.33 -11.36 -4.55
CA PHE A 172 -2.91 -11.78 -5.89
C PHE A 172 -3.68 -12.98 -6.44
N LEU A 173 -4.26 -13.79 -5.54
CA LEU A 173 -5.17 -14.89 -5.88
C LEU A 173 -6.41 -14.44 -6.68
N CYS A 174 -6.71 -13.15 -6.71
CA CYS A 174 -7.80 -12.60 -7.53
C CYS A 174 -7.60 -12.78 -9.03
N TYR A 175 -6.40 -13.16 -9.50
CA TYR A 175 -6.13 -13.37 -10.93
C TYR A 175 -5.30 -14.63 -11.16
N THR A 176 -5.44 -15.20 -12.36
CA THR A 176 -4.65 -16.36 -12.76
C THR A 176 -3.19 -15.99 -13.02
N GLY A 177 -2.30 -16.99 -12.97
CA GLY A 177 -0.89 -16.79 -13.36
C GLY A 177 -0.73 -16.33 -14.82
N GLU A 178 -1.65 -16.73 -15.72
CA GLU A 178 -1.67 -16.26 -17.10
C GLU A 178 -2.02 -14.76 -17.20
N ASP A 179 -3.00 -14.30 -16.42
CA ASP A 179 -3.35 -12.88 -16.35
C ASP A 179 -2.18 -12.05 -15.82
N TRP A 180 -1.54 -12.51 -14.75
CA TRP A 180 -0.35 -11.87 -14.19
C TRP A 180 0.82 -11.83 -15.16
N ALA A 181 1.15 -12.95 -15.82
CA ALA A 181 2.23 -12.99 -16.81
C ALA A 181 1.98 -12.01 -17.97
N LYS A 182 0.74 -11.95 -18.46
CA LYS A 182 0.32 -11.00 -19.48
C LYS A 182 0.44 -9.55 -19.00
N TYR A 183 -0.04 -9.23 -17.79
CA TYR A 183 0.05 -7.91 -17.21
C TYR A 183 1.50 -7.47 -17.06
N LEU A 184 2.35 -8.27 -16.41
CA LEU A 184 3.76 -7.98 -16.19
C LEU A 184 4.52 -7.74 -17.49
N SER A 185 4.23 -8.52 -18.55
CA SER A 185 4.88 -8.37 -19.84
C SER A 185 4.70 -6.97 -20.48
N THR A 186 3.69 -6.22 -20.05
CA THR A 186 3.39 -4.88 -20.55
C THR A 186 3.83 -3.76 -19.62
N LYS A 187 4.18 -4.07 -18.36
CA LYS A 187 4.41 -3.08 -17.31
C LYS A 187 5.86 -2.97 -16.86
N ILE A 188 6.65 -4.02 -17.00
CA ILE A 188 8.05 -3.97 -16.58
C ILE A 188 8.87 -3.07 -17.50
N VAL A 189 9.46 -2.03 -16.91
CA VAL A 189 10.30 -1.01 -17.54
C VAL A 189 11.60 -0.81 -16.76
N GLU A 190 12.54 -0.03 -17.28
CA GLU A 190 13.87 0.14 -16.67
C GLU A 190 13.84 0.66 -15.21
N ASN A 191 12.90 1.53 -14.88
CA ASN A 191 12.82 2.19 -13.57
C ASN A 191 11.67 1.68 -12.70
N MET A 192 11.61 0.36 -12.48
CA MET A 192 10.60 -0.23 -11.62
C MET A 192 10.74 0.22 -10.14
N PRO A 193 9.65 0.22 -9.35
CA PRO A 193 9.70 0.52 -7.92
C PRO A 193 10.49 -0.54 -7.14
N TYR A 194 10.87 -0.24 -5.90
CA TYR A 194 11.30 -1.25 -4.96
C TYR A 194 10.08 -1.92 -4.34
N LEU A 195 9.99 -3.24 -4.41
CA LEU A 195 8.91 -4.03 -3.84
C LEU A 195 9.33 -4.59 -2.49
N TYR A 196 8.57 -4.26 -1.46
CA TYR A 196 8.61 -4.91 -0.16
C TYR A 196 7.36 -5.77 -0.02
N ILE A 197 7.50 -7.08 -0.22
CA ILE A 197 6.38 -8.02 -0.23
C ILE A 197 6.41 -8.82 1.07
N TYR A 198 5.30 -8.84 1.80
CA TYR A 198 5.13 -9.59 3.03
C TYR A 198 3.94 -10.52 2.95
N THR A 199 4.11 -11.77 3.44
CA THR A 199 3.04 -12.73 3.71
C THR A 199 3.30 -13.52 5.00
N GLY A 200 2.22 -14.03 5.60
CA GLY A 200 2.26 -15.09 6.60
C GLY A 200 1.78 -16.42 6.03
N ASN A 201 1.31 -17.30 6.91
CA ASN A 201 0.57 -18.52 6.58
C ASN A 201 -0.21 -19.04 7.80
N GLY A 202 -0.58 -18.16 8.74
CA GLY A 202 -1.14 -18.50 10.03
C GLY A 202 -2.65 -18.81 10.03
N ASP A 203 -3.34 -18.65 8.91
CA ASP A 203 -4.73 -19.03 8.69
C ASP A 203 -4.97 -19.45 7.23
N GLU A 204 -6.15 -20.01 6.96
CA GLU A 204 -6.49 -20.57 5.64
C GLU A 204 -6.44 -19.52 4.52
N LEU A 205 -6.84 -18.28 4.78
CA LEU A 205 -6.78 -17.20 3.80
C LEU A 205 -5.33 -16.80 3.53
N GLU A 206 -4.51 -16.69 4.57
CA GLU A 206 -3.11 -16.32 4.43
C GLU A 206 -2.29 -17.41 3.71
N GLU A 207 -2.66 -18.70 3.87
CA GLU A 207 -2.06 -19.79 3.06
C GLU A 207 -2.34 -19.62 1.57
N MET A 208 -3.59 -19.29 1.18
CA MET A 208 -3.94 -19.05 -0.22
C MET A 208 -3.21 -17.82 -0.78
N ILE A 209 -3.08 -16.77 0.03
CA ILE A 209 -2.35 -15.55 -0.32
C ILE A 209 -0.86 -15.84 -0.49
N PHE A 210 -0.28 -16.62 0.42
CA PHE A 210 1.11 -17.06 0.33
C PHE A 210 1.37 -17.80 -0.99
N GLU A 211 0.55 -18.79 -1.35
CA GLU A 211 0.69 -19.55 -2.60
C GLU A 211 0.61 -18.64 -3.83
N SER A 212 -0.31 -17.67 -3.83
CA SER A 212 -0.45 -16.71 -4.94
C SER A 212 0.68 -15.68 -5.00
N THR A 213 1.30 -15.38 -3.86
CA THR A 213 2.47 -14.48 -3.77
C THR A 213 3.71 -15.18 -4.29
N GLU A 214 3.94 -16.44 -3.93
CA GLU A 214 5.01 -17.26 -4.49
C GLU A 214 4.91 -17.35 -6.02
N MET A 215 3.71 -17.64 -6.53
CA MET A 215 3.46 -17.66 -7.98
C MET A 215 3.81 -16.33 -8.65
N LEU A 216 3.41 -15.19 -8.05
CA LEU A 216 3.75 -13.89 -8.61
C LEU A 216 5.25 -13.59 -8.52
N TYR A 217 5.90 -14.00 -7.44
CA TYR A 217 7.33 -13.82 -7.27
C TYR A 217 8.12 -14.56 -8.37
N GLU A 218 7.76 -15.81 -8.66
CA GLU A 218 8.32 -16.58 -9.78
C GLU A 218 8.14 -15.86 -11.13
N LEU A 219 6.94 -15.30 -11.39
CA LEU A 219 6.66 -14.54 -12.62
C LEU A 219 7.47 -13.23 -12.71
N LEU A 220 7.72 -12.55 -11.60
CA LEU A 220 8.60 -11.37 -11.56
C LEU A 220 10.05 -11.76 -11.93
N GLU A 221 10.57 -12.88 -11.39
CA GLU A 221 11.90 -13.38 -11.72
C GLU A 221 11.99 -13.77 -13.22
N GLU A 222 11.01 -14.50 -13.74
CA GLU A 222 10.92 -14.88 -15.17
C GLU A 222 10.84 -13.65 -16.08
N SER A 223 10.24 -12.57 -15.60
CA SER A 223 10.12 -11.29 -16.32
C SER A 223 11.35 -10.38 -16.17
N PHE A 224 12.43 -10.87 -15.55
CA PHE A 224 13.67 -10.12 -15.28
C PHE A 224 13.46 -8.87 -14.42
N TYR A 225 12.53 -8.91 -13.48
CA TYR A 225 12.44 -7.85 -12.49
C TYR A 225 13.76 -7.72 -11.71
N PRO A 226 14.30 -6.51 -11.47
CA PRO A 226 15.62 -6.37 -10.83
C PRO A 226 15.63 -6.97 -9.42
N TYR A 227 16.45 -7.96 -9.18
CA TYR A 227 16.53 -8.71 -7.92
C TYR A 227 16.87 -7.82 -6.71
N ASP A 228 17.67 -6.79 -6.91
CA ASP A 228 18.02 -5.79 -5.89
C ASP A 228 16.89 -4.80 -5.56
N ARG A 229 15.75 -4.95 -6.25
CA ARG A 229 14.54 -4.17 -6.03
C ARG A 229 13.36 -4.98 -5.50
N MET A 230 13.61 -6.18 -5.03
CA MET A 230 12.61 -7.02 -4.38
C MET A 230 13.10 -7.43 -2.99
N ASN A 231 12.21 -7.37 -2.01
CA ASN A 231 12.41 -7.95 -0.68
C ASN A 231 11.16 -8.73 -0.33
N GLU A 232 11.31 -10.02 -0.13
CA GLU A 232 10.26 -10.91 0.30
C GLU A 232 10.46 -11.22 1.79
N VAL A 233 9.40 -11.03 2.57
CA VAL A 233 9.37 -11.30 4.00
C VAL A 233 8.27 -12.29 4.30
N ILE A 234 8.64 -13.46 4.80
CA ILE A 234 7.69 -14.50 5.19
C ILE A 234 7.78 -14.70 6.69
N LEU A 235 6.69 -14.44 7.40
CA LEU A 235 6.56 -14.79 8.82
C LEU A 235 5.51 -15.88 8.99
N PHE A 236 6.01 -17.10 9.12
CA PHE A 236 5.16 -18.26 9.43
C PHE A 236 4.39 -18.03 10.73
N GLU A 237 3.18 -18.57 10.81
CA GLU A 237 2.23 -18.42 11.92
C GLU A 237 1.52 -17.07 12.03
N ASN A 238 1.90 -16.04 11.25
CA ASN A 238 1.16 -14.78 11.15
C ASN A 238 -0.11 -14.96 10.34
N ALA A 239 -1.25 -14.51 10.89
CA ALA A 239 -2.58 -14.59 10.30
C ALA A 239 -2.92 -13.31 9.52
N HIS A 240 -3.99 -13.37 8.72
CA HIS A 240 -4.47 -12.27 7.86
C HIS A 240 -5.18 -11.17 8.66
N ASN A 241 -4.43 -10.32 9.36
CA ASN A 241 -4.98 -9.24 10.17
C ASN A 241 -3.97 -8.12 10.48
N GLU A 242 -4.50 -7.00 11.03
CA GLU A 242 -3.74 -5.79 11.37
C GLU A 242 -2.64 -6.02 12.41
N LYS A 243 -2.78 -7.02 13.29
CA LYS A 243 -1.74 -7.35 14.27
C LYS A 243 -0.48 -7.85 13.55
N SER A 244 -0.63 -8.70 12.56
CA SER A 244 0.48 -9.24 11.76
C SER A 244 1.12 -8.12 10.92
N TRP A 245 0.33 -7.28 10.27
CA TRP A 245 0.84 -6.18 9.44
C TRP A 245 1.54 -5.10 10.29
N ARG A 246 1.02 -4.78 11.46
CA ARG A 246 1.66 -3.88 12.44
C ARG A 246 3.04 -4.36 12.87
N GLU A 247 3.24 -5.67 12.99
CA GLU A 247 4.53 -6.25 13.37
C GLU A 247 5.61 -5.99 12.31
N ILE A 248 5.23 -5.98 11.03
CA ILE A 248 6.14 -5.87 9.88
C ILE A 248 6.27 -4.44 9.34
N PHE A 249 5.25 -3.61 9.50
CA PHE A 249 5.28 -2.24 8.98
C PHE A 249 6.54 -1.43 9.39
N PRO A 250 7.06 -1.55 10.63
CA PRO A 250 8.32 -0.87 10.99
C PRO A 250 9.51 -1.28 10.13
N ASP A 251 9.63 -2.56 9.74
CA ASP A 251 10.72 -3.04 8.88
C ASP A 251 10.60 -2.51 7.44
N PHE A 252 9.39 -2.48 6.89
CA PHE A 252 9.12 -1.79 5.62
C PHE A 252 9.50 -0.32 5.69
N LEU A 253 9.07 0.40 6.72
CA LEU A 253 9.36 1.82 6.89
C LEU A 253 10.86 2.07 7.03
N HIS A 254 11.56 1.25 7.81
CA HIS A 254 13.02 1.29 7.94
C HIS A 254 13.70 1.07 6.59
N THR A 255 13.28 0.05 5.84
CA THR A 255 13.81 -0.27 4.50
C THR A 255 13.62 0.90 3.54
N PHE A 256 12.45 1.53 3.56
CA PHE A 256 12.18 2.72 2.76
C PHE A 256 13.10 3.88 3.13
N LEU A 257 13.12 4.28 4.41
CA LEU A 257 13.86 5.44 4.88
C LEU A 257 15.38 5.28 4.80
N SER A 258 15.91 4.09 5.03
CA SER A 258 17.35 3.83 5.00
C SER A 258 17.95 3.82 3.58
N ARG A 259 17.12 3.84 2.55
CA ARG A 259 17.53 3.90 1.13
C ARG A 259 17.46 5.31 0.53
N LEU A 260 17.00 6.29 1.31
CA LEU A 260 16.97 7.69 0.91
C LEU A 260 18.30 8.38 1.21
#